data_0091137f5dc79d09dca6f997b6772bf6
#
_entry.id   0091137f5dc79d09dca6f997b6772bf6
#
_cell.length_a   1.000
_cell.length_b   1.000
_cell.length_c   1.000
_cell.angle_alpha   90.00
_cell.angle_beta   90.00
_cell.angle_gamma   90.00
#
_symmetry.space_group_name_H-M   'P 1'
#
loop_
_entity.id
_entity.type
_entity.pdbx_description
1 polymer ?
#
loop_
_entity_poly.entity_id
_entity_poly.type
_entity_poly.pdbx_seq_one_letter_code
_entity_poly.pdbx_strand_id
1 'polypeptide(L)'
;MIKIISGGDNLISSLHSALLHAISDFWGNKIPKEISNLKKPRTQNGLLNQFELVARHASKKKSGLIIIFDELGKVFENAQKNNTDIYIFQELGERFDRLENTLFVGILHQAFQEYAKNTSQSVRDEWAKIQGRFKDLPFFLGTEETVKLINNAILGNEYPDIKKVCTKTVESLEDARLKNINDLDVELTGCWPLHPMTTLLLGPISKRGFSQNERSTFGFLMSNQPYGFSHFLLTRKNNQPYTPDALWDYLKHNVEPTIIVSPDGHKWAEASVSVKRIEDKDADVHVKVLKVIAMINLFGQPYGLVANRDTLKLIFKELSLQVLENILEDLKVWSVIVYKK
;
A
#
# COMPACT_ATOMS: atom_id res chain seq x y z
N MET A 1 25.86 9.97 -2.23
CA MET A 1 24.51 9.58 -1.75
C MET A 1 24.67 8.88 -0.42
N ILE A 2 23.95 9.29 0.60
CA ILE A 2 23.94 8.62 1.91
C ILE A 2 22.60 7.88 2.01
N LYS A 3 22.62 6.57 2.16
CA LYS A 3 21.43 5.74 2.38
C LYS A 3 21.48 5.17 3.79
N ILE A 4 20.45 5.45 4.59
CA ILE A 4 20.29 4.91 5.94
C ILE A 4 19.07 4.00 5.93
N ILE A 5 19.27 2.76 6.31
CA ILE A 5 18.21 1.77 6.43
C ILE A 5 18.08 1.44 7.91
N SER A 6 16.95 1.77 8.51
CA SER A 6 16.56 1.58 9.91
C SER A 6 17.25 2.51 10.94
N GLY A 7 16.43 3.14 11.77
CA GLY A 7 16.86 3.86 12.96
C GLY A 7 17.27 2.89 14.07
N GLY A 8 18.55 2.57 14.15
CA GLY A 8 19.11 1.92 15.34
C GLY A 8 19.09 2.88 16.55
N ASP A 9 19.37 2.36 17.75
CA ASP A 9 19.30 3.08 19.03
C ASP A 9 20.16 4.35 19.13
N ASN A 10 21.05 4.59 18.16
CA ASN A 10 21.92 5.77 18.13
C ASN A 10 21.94 6.44 16.75
N LEU A 11 20.99 7.37 16.55
CA LEU A 11 20.83 8.13 15.31
C LEU A 11 22.12 8.81 14.84
N ILE A 12 22.86 9.45 15.76
CA ILE A 12 24.13 10.15 15.43
C ILE A 12 25.15 9.18 14.87
N SER A 13 25.28 7.99 15.45
CA SER A 13 26.23 6.98 15.00
C SER A 13 25.89 6.46 13.62
N SER A 14 24.62 6.16 13.37
CA SER A 14 24.14 5.64 12.09
C SER A 14 24.35 6.66 10.96
N LEU A 15 23.98 7.92 11.21
CA LEU A 15 24.18 9.02 10.27
C LEU A 15 25.68 9.30 9.99
N HIS A 16 26.51 9.26 11.03
CA HIS A 16 27.95 9.44 10.87
C HIS A 16 28.59 8.31 10.06
N SER A 17 28.26 7.03 10.35
CA SER A 17 28.77 5.89 9.59
C SER A 17 28.37 5.96 8.11
N ALA A 18 27.11 6.30 7.83
CA ALA A 18 26.62 6.47 6.47
C ALA A 18 27.34 7.62 5.74
N LEU A 19 27.66 8.72 6.45
CA LEU A 19 28.45 9.82 5.89
C LEU A 19 29.86 9.37 5.50
N LEU A 20 30.55 8.60 6.37
CA LEU A 20 31.90 8.08 6.08
C LEU A 20 31.89 7.15 4.87
N HIS A 21 30.91 6.26 4.76
CA HIS A 21 30.76 5.39 3.59
C HIS A 21 30.57 6.22 2.31
N ALA A 22 29.68 7.23 2.34
CA ALA A 22 29.45 8.10 1.19
C ALA A 22 30.69 8.89 0.77
N ILE A 23 31.53 9.33 1.74
CA ILE A 23 32.81 9.98 1.47
C ILE A 23 33.74 9.00 0.75
N SER A 24 33.86 7.78 1.26
CA SER A 24 34.72 6.74 0.66
C SER A 24 34.27 6.41 -0.76
N ASP A 25 32.97 6.21 -0.96
CA ASP A 25 32.41 5.86 -2.27
C ASP A 25 32.59 6.97 -3.31
N PHE A 26 32.43 8.25 -2.90
CA PHE A 26 32.47 9.37 -3.82
C PHE A 26 33.89 9.80 -4.20
N TRP A 27 34.83 9.84 -3.23
CA TRP A 27 36.20 10.31 -3.45
C TRP A 27 37.20 9.19 -3.67
N GLY A 28 36.89 7.95 -3.25
CA GLY A 28 37.83 6.83 -3.33
C GLY A 28 39.17 7.15 -2.65
N ASN A 29 40.28 7.03 -3.38
CA ASN A 29 41.63 7.32 -2.87
C ASN A 29 41.97 8.83 -2.85
N LYS A 30 41.06 9.73 -3.27
CA LYS A 30 41.32 11.18 -3.39
C LYS A 30 40.48 12.00 -2.40
N ILE A 31 40.29 11.48 -1.19
CA ILE A 31 39.54 12.18 -0.14
C ILE A 31 40.27 13.45 0.28
N PRO A 32 39.60 14.63 0.29
CA PRO A 32 40.17 15.86 0.81
C PRO A 32 40.62 15.71 2.28
N LYS A 33 41.77 16.32 2.66
CA LYS A 33 42.31 16.19 4.00
C LYS A 33 41.36 16.60 5.11
N GLU A 34 40.53 17.61 4.86
CA GLU A 34 39.55 18.17 5.80
C GLU A 34 38.44 17.22 6.16
N ILE A 35 38.11 16.26 5.27
CA ILE A 35 37.02 15.28 5.46
C ILE A 35 37.54 13.83 5.57
N SER A 36 38.84 13.60 5.45
CA SER A 36 39.42 12.25 5.47
C SER A 36 39.42 11.58 6.86
N ASN A 37 39.43 12.37 7.93
CA ASN A 37 39.56 11.89 9.31
C ASN A 37 38.45 12.46 10.21
N LEU A 38 37.19 12.45 9.75
CA LEU A 38 36.09 12.89 10.57
C LEU A 38 35.88 11.94 11.76
N LYS A 39 36.09 12.48 12.97
CA LYS A 39 35.84 11.73 14.20
C LYS A 39 34.34 11.64 14.48
N LYS A 40 33.93 10.56 15.14
CA LYS A 40 32.53 10.39 15.57
C LYS A 40 32.07 11.60 16.41
N PRO A 41 31.04 12.32 16.00
CA PRO A 41 30.56 13.48 16.73
C PRO A 41 29.85 13.06 18.02
N ARG A 42 30.04 13.86 19.08
CA ARG A 42 29.40 13.65 20.39
C ARG A 42 28.03 14.33 20.47
N THR A 43 27.77 15.28 19.58
CA THR A 43 26.55 16.11 19.59
C THR A 43 25.90 16.13 18.21
N GLN A 44 24.58 16.42 18.19
CA GLN A 44 23.82 16.62 16.93
C GLN A 44 24.44 17.74 16.10
N ASN A 45 24.78 18.87 16.72
CA ASN A 45 25.42 20.00 16.05
C ASN A 45 26.77 19.62 15.41
N GLY A 46 27.56 18.80 16.09
CA GLY A 46 28.82 18.27 15.53
C GLY A 46 28.60 17.43 14.28
N LEU A 47 27.54 16.62 14.24
CA LEU A 47 27.17 15.84 13.06
C LEU A 47 26.72 16.74 11.90
N LEU A 48 25.86 17.71 12.17
CA LEU A 48 25.38 18.65 11.16
C LEU A 48 26.51 19.47 10.56
N ASN A 49 27.49 19.90 11.37
CA ASN A 49 28.70 20.57 10.86
C ASN A 49 29.50 19.67 9.91
N GLN A 50 29.56 18.36 10.16
CA GLN A 50 30.19 17.41 9.24
C GLN A 50 29.45 17.30 7.92
N PHE A 51 28.10 17.25 7.94
CA PHE A 51 27.30 17.29 6.72
C PHE A 51 27.53 18.55 5.91
N GLU A 52 27.56 19.73 6.55
CA GLU A 52 27.86 20.99 5.87
C GLU A 52 29.24 20.98 5.23
N LEU A 53 30.26 20.51 5.96
CA LEU A 53 31.63 20.44 5.46
C LEU A 53 31.72 19.54 4.23
N VAL A 54 31.11 18.36 4.28
CA VAL A 54 31.09 17.41 3.15
C VAL A 54 30.30 17.97 1.97
N ALA A 55 29.16 18.61 2.20
CA ALA A 55 28.36 19.24 1.17
C ALA A 55 29.14 20.33 0.43
N ARG A 56 29.86 21.20 1.16
CA ARG A 56 30.72 22.25 0.58
C ARG A 56 31.86 21.67 -0.27
N HIS A 57 32.46 20.54 0.16
CA HIS A 57 33.48 19.88 -0.64
C HIS A 57 32.89 19.19 -1.89
N ALA A 58 31.68 18.64 -1.82
CA ALA A 58 31.00 18.10 -2.98
C ALA A 58 30.64 19.19 -3.99
N SER A 59 30.17 20.35 -3.52
CA SER A 59 29.83 21.51 -4.39
C SER A 59 31.03 22.02 -5.17
N LYS A 60 32.24 22.01 -4.59
CA LYS A 60 33.49 22.37 -5.32
C LYS A 60 33.73 21.45 -6.52
N LYS A 61 33.19 20.24 -6.51
CA LYS A 61 33.26 19.29 -7.63
C LYS A 61 32.01 19.32 -8.53
N LYS A 62 31.19 20.35 -8.44
CA LYS A 62 29.90 20.46 -9.16
C LYS A 62 28.96 19.29 -8.84
N SER A 63 29.01 18.79 -7.62
CA SER A 63 28.20 17.68 -7.10
C SER A 63 27.46 18.14 -5.85
N GLY A 64 26.65 17.27 -5.25
CA GLY A 64 25.87 17.60 -4.07
C GLY A 64 25.85 16.47 -3.03
N LEU A 65 25.17 16.72 -1.92
CA LEU A 65 24.93 15.78 -0.85
C LEU A 65 23.44 15.45 -0.79
N ILE A 66 23.10 14.18 -1.00
CA ILE A 66 21.74 13.67 -0.83
C ILE A 66 21.74 12.69 0.34
N ILE A 67 20.87 12.93 1.32
CA ILE A 67 20.62 12.03 2.43
C ILE A 67 19.23 11.42 2.24
N ILE A 68 19.16 10.10 2.13
CA ILE A 68 17.90 9.36 2.08
C ILE A 68 17.79 8.57 3.38
N PHE A 69 16.76 8.88 4.17
CA PHE A 69 16.47 8.20 5.42
C PHE A 69 15.24 7.33 5.23
N ASP A 70 15.46 6.04 5.04
CA ASP A 70 14.40 5.05 4.96
C ASP A 70 13.92 4.66 6.35
N GLU A 71 12.63 4.40 6.50
CA GLU A 71 11.97 4.09 7.77
C GLU A 71 12.15 5.19 8.86
N LEU A 72 12.18 6.46 8.45
CA LEU A 72 12.30 7.59 9.38
C LEU A 72 11.18 7.58 10.45
N GLY A 73 10.02 7.00 10.14
CA GLY A 73 8.92 6.82 11.09
C GLY A 73 9.30 6.07 12.36
N LYS A 74 10.22 5.10 12.30
CA LYS A 74 10.72 4.38 13.47
C LYS A 74 11.43 5.30 14.47
N VAL A 75 12.13 6.32 13.97
CA VAL A 75 12.79 7.33 14.83
C VAL A 75 11.72 8.13 15.58
N PHE A 76 10.63 8.51 14.89
CA PHE A 76 9.53 9.25 15.49
C PHE A 76 8.76 8.39 16.51
N GLU A 77 8.50 7.14 16.22
CA GLU A 77 7.90 6.19 17.17
C GLU A 77 8.75 5.99 18.41
N ASN A 78 10.06 5.85 18.24
CA ASN A 78 11.00 5.75 19.37
C ASN A 78 11.07 7.04 20.17
N ALA A 79 11.06 8.19 19.51
CA ALA A 79 11.04 9.49 20.17
C ALA A 79 9.74 9.67 21.00
N GLN A 80 8.59 9.25 20.46
CA GLN A 80 7.32 9.25 21.17
C GLN A 80 7.35 8.36 22.43
N LYS A 81 7.86 7.12 22.29
CA LYS A 81 7.92 6.15 23.41
C LYS A 81 8.89 6.58 24.51
N ASN A 82 10.02 7.15 24.15
CA ASN A 82 11.10 7.47 25.06
C ASN A 82 11.15 8.96 25.44
N ASN A 83 10.18 9.76 24.98
CA ASN A 83 10.14 11.22 25.14
C ASN A 83 11.47 11.90 24.77
N THR A 84 12.08 11.43 23.64
CA THR A 84 13.35 11.97 23.16
C THR A 84 13.10 13.05 22.09
N ASP A 85 14.04 14.00 22.02
CA ASP A 85 13.98 15.14 21.12
C ASP A 85 14.31 14.72 19.67
N ILE A 86 13.50 15.22 18.71
CA ILE A 86 13.70 15.09 17.25
C ILE A 86 14.17 16.40 16.61
N TYR A 87 14.63 17.36 17.41
CA TYR A 87 15.03 18.70 16.98
C TYR A 87 16.15 18.68 15.91
N ILE A 88 16.95 17.62 15.86
CA ILE A 88 17.97 17.44 14.82
C ILE A 88 17.40 17.57 13.41
N PHE A 89 16.15 17.15 13.16
CA PHE A 89 15.54 17.24 11.83
C PHE A 89 15.14 18.68 11.49
N GLN A 90 14.74 19.47 12.49
CA GLN A 90 14.50 20.90 12.28
C GLN A 90 15.80 21.62 11.89
N GLU A 91 16.88 21.44 12.66
CA GLU A 91 18.19 22.02 12.35
C GLU A 91 18.72 21.55 10.99
N LEU A 92 18.54 20.26 10.67
CA LEU A 92 18.96 19.70 9.39
C LEU A 92 18.22 20.39 8.22
N GLY A 93 16.89 20.53 8.33
CA GLY A 93 16.09 21.25 7.34
C GLY A 93 16.56 22.70 7.15
N GLU A 94 16.76 23.45 8.26
CA GLU A 94 17.23 24.83 8.22
C GLU A 94 18.62 25.01 7.60
N ARG A 95 19.53 24.08 7.86
CA ARG A 95 20.89 24.12 7.31
C ARG A 95 20.92 23.75 5.84
N PHE A 96 20.16 22.71 5.45
CA PHE A 96 20.11 22.26 4.07
C PHE A 96 19.43 23.27 3.16
N ASP A 97 18.44 24.02 3.68
CA ASP A 97 17.82 25.13 2.93
C ASP A 97 18.81 26.25 2.56
N ARG A 98 19.86 26.42 3.35
CA ARG A 98 20.93 27.44 3.12
C ARG A 98 22.10 26.93 2.27
N LEU A 99 22.17 25.62 2.02
CA LEU A 99 23.25 24.99 1.29
C LEU A 99 22.82 24.63 -0.13
N GLU A 100 23.60 25.06 -1.10
CA GLU A 100 23.40 24.65 -2.49
C GLU A 100 23.70 23.17 -2.67
N ASN A 101 22.96 22.52 -3.57
CA ASN A 101 23.14 21.12 -3.95
C ASN A 101 23.02 20.11 -2.78
N THR A 102 22.17 20.40 -1.82
CA THR A 102 21.82 19.46 -0.74
C THR A 102 20.37 19.06 -0.78
N LEU A 103 20.08 17.80 -0.43
CA LEU A 103 18.73 17.27 -0.36
C LEU A 103 18.64 16.26 0.78
N PHE A 104 17.60 16.40 1.60
CA PHE A 104 17.21 15.38 2.57
C PHE A 104 15.85 14.80 2.17
N VAL A 105 15.77 13.47 2.11
CA VAL A 105 14.54 12.73 1.83
C VAL A 105 14.28 11.78 3.00
N GLY A 106 13.21 12.03 3.74
CA GLY A 106 12.71 11.13 4.77
C GLY A 106 11.54 10.31 4.24
N ILE A 107 11.61 8.99 4.34
CA ILE A 107 10.55 8.08 3.91
C ILE A 107 9.74 7.65 5.14
N LEU A 108 8.44 7.88 5.08
CA LEU A 108 7.48 7.59 6.13
C LEU A 108 6.41 6.63 5.60
N HIS A 109 5.92 5.71 6.45
CA HIS A 109 4.85 4.77 6.10
C HIS A 109 3.45 5.35 6.32
N GLN A 110 3.35 6.46 7.06
CA GLN A 110 2.09 7.16 7.35
C GLN A 110 2.32 8.66 7.37
N ALA A 111 1.24 9.46 7.37
CA ALA A 111 1.36 10.90 7.47
C ALA A 111 2.11 11.31 8.76
N PHE A 112 2.92 12.36 8.68
CA PHE A 112 3.75 12.81 9.79
C PHE A 112 2.93 13.06 11.07
N GLN A 113 1.73 13.64 10.94
CA GLN A 113 0.82 13.92 12.05
C GLN A 113 0.36 12.66 12.80
N GLU A 114 0.26 11.52 12.14
CA GLU A 114 -0.15 10.26 12.76
C GLU A 114 0.87 9.78 13.80
N TYR A 115 2.16 10.05 13.58
CA TYR A 115 3.21 9.74 14.58
C TYR A 115 3.08 10.60 15.85
N ALA A 116 2.52 11.80 15.76
CA ALA A 116 2.32 12.72 16.88
C ALA A 116 0.97 12.54 17.59
N LYS A 117 0.05 11.74 17.05
CA LYS A 117 -1.36 11.67 17.48
C LYS A 117 -1.56 11.37 18.97
N ASN A 118 -0.71 10.51 19.54
CA ASN A 118 -0.79 10.08 20.93
C ASN A 118 0.16 10.85 21.87
N THR A 119 0.70 11.99 21.44
CA THR A 119 1.59 12.84 22.24
C THR A 119 0.82 14.00 22.88
N SER A 120 1.45 14.76 23.80
CA SER A 120 0.89 15.99 24.35
C SER A 120 0.74 17.09 23.29
N GLN A 121 -0.11 18.08 23.56
CA GLN A 121 -0.31 19.19 22.62
C GLN A 121 1.00 19.93 22.34
N SER A 122 1.83 20.17 23.36
CA SER A 122 3.12 20.85 23.22
C SER A 122 4.07 20.09 22.27
N VAL A 123 4.12 18.76 22.36
CA VAL A 123 4.93 17.92 21.48
C VAL A 123 4.38 17.95 20.05
N ARG A 124 3.07 17.91 19.87
CA ARG A 124 2.45 18.05 18.53
C ARG A 124 2.81 19.39 17.88
N ASP A 125 2.77 20.47 18.65
CA ASP A 125 3.11 21.80 18.14
C ASP A 125 4.60 21.93 17.75
N GLU A 126 5.50 21.29 18.51
CA GLU A 126 6.93 21.19 18.14
C GLU A 126 7.13 20.37 16.87
N TRP A 127 6.49 19.22 16.78
CA TRP A 127 6.61 18.36 15.60
C TRP A 127 6.03 19.02 14.35
N ALA A 128 4.95 19.80 14.49
CA ALA A 128 4.40 20.59 13.38
C ALA A 128 5.41 21.62 12.84
N LYS A 129 6.25 22.21 13.70
CA LYS A 129 7.32 23.12 13.27
C LYS A 129 8.39 22.38 12.46
N ILE A 130 8.73 21.15 12.86
CA ILE A 130 9.67 20.30 12.11
C ILE A 130 9.09 19.98 10.73
N GLN A 131 7.82 19.52 10.67
CA GLN A 131 7.14 19.23 9.42
C GLN A 131 7.13 20.44 8.48
N GLY A 132 6.89 21.65 9.01
CA GLY A 132 6.86 22.88 8.24
C GLY A 132 8.18 23.25 7.55
N ARG A 133 9.30 22.55 7.88
CA ARG A 133 10.60 22.70 7.20
C ARG A 133 10.77 21.78 6.00
N PHE A 134 9.86 20.84 5.82
CA PHE A 134 9.92 19.85 4.75
C PHE A 134 8.69 19.96 3.85
N LYS A 135 8.86 19.58 2.60
CA LYS A 135 7.76 19.45 1.66
C LYS A 135 7.24 18.02 1.72
N ASP A 136 5.97 17.86 2.11
CA ASP A 136 5.31 16.57 2.04
C ASP A 136 5.05 16.20 0.58
N LEU A 137 5.52 15.02 0.21
CA LEU A 137 5.25 14.40 -1.08
C LEU A 137 4.49 13.09 -0.82
N PRO A 138 3.15 13.14 -0.79
CA PRO A 138 2.36 11.93 -0.62
C PRO A 138 2.54 11.02 -1.84
N PHE A 139 3.02 9.81 -1.58
CA PHE A 139 3.25 8.80 -2.60
C PHE A 139 2.11 7.77 -2.53
N PHE A 140 1.10 7.96 -3.33
CA PHE A 140 -0.01 7.02 -3.45
C PHE A 140 0.15 6.24 -4.75
N LEU A 141 0.24 4.92 -4.65
CA LEU A 141 0.05 4.08 -5.82
C LEU A 141 -1.38 4.27 -6.33
N GLY A 142 -1.51 4.77 -7.55
CA GLY A 142 -2.78 4.83 -8.25
C GLY A 142 -3.31 3.43 -8.55
N THR A 143 -4.53 3.37 -9.05
CA THR A 143 -5.13 2.09 -9.49
C THR A 143 -4.37 1.50 -10.65
N GLU A 144 -4.01 2.34 -11.60
CA GLU A 144 -3.25 1.96 -12.80
C GLU A 144 -1.90 1.32 -12.43
N GLU A 145 -1.13 1.99 -11.57
CA GLU A 145 0.17 1.46 -11.12
C GLU A 145 0.01 0.15 -10.37
N THR A 146 -1.04 0.01 -9.54
CA THR A 146 -1.31 -1.24 -8.84
C THR A 146 -1.63 -2.37 -9.81
N VAL A 147 -2.48 -2.11 -10.81
CA VAL A 147 -2.82 -3.11 -11.84
C VAL A 147 -1.59 -3.48 -12.68
N LYS A 148 -0.78 -2.50 -13.11
CA LYS A 148 0.48 -2.73 -13.82
C LYS A 148 1.47 -3.59 -13.01
N LEU A 149 1.59 -3.33 -11.72
CA LEU A 149 2.45 -4.13 -10.85
C LEU A 149 1.95 -5.57 -10.73
N ILE A 150 0.64 -5.78 -10.64
CA ILE A 150 0.04 -7.13 -10.63
C ILE A 150 0.28 -7.83 -11.98
N ASN A 151 0.02 -7.13 -13.09
CA ASN A 151 0.27 -7.64 -14.44
C ASN A 151 1.73 -8.08 -14.62
N ASN A 152 2.69 -7.27 -14.20
CA ASN A 152 4.11 -7.60 -14.27
C ASN A 152 4.54 -8.76 -13.36
N ALA A 153 3.76 -9.05 -12.30
CA ALA A 153 4.04 -10.15 -11.39
C ALA A 153 3.44 -11.49 -11.84
N ILE A 154 2.47 -11.46 -12.75
CA ILE A 154 1.78 -12.65 -13.26
C ILE A 154 2.31 -12.97 -14.64
N LEU A 155 3.01 -14.10 -14.77
CA LEU A 155 3.36 -14.67 -16.07
C LEU A 155 2.20 -15.54 -16.54
N GLY A 156 1.19 -14.90 -17.15
CA GLY A 156 -0.03 -15.58 -17.60
C GLY A 156 0.00 -15.96 -19.07
N ASN A 157 -0.78 -16.98 -19.43
CA ASN A 157 -1.12 -17.26 -20.81
C ASN A 157 -2.35 -16.43 -21.20
N GLU A 158 -2.39 -15.95 -22.43
CA GLU A 158 -3.57 -15.26 -22.96
C GLU A 158 -4.79 -16.18 -22.95
N TYR A 159 -5.90 -15.64 -22.42
CA TYR A 159 -7.21 -16.28 -22.51
C TYR A 159 -8.11 -15.45 -23.41
N PRO A 160 -8.55 -15.95 -24.58
CA PRO A 160 -9.20 -15.13 -25.60
C PRO A 160 -10.42 -14.33 -25.15
N ASP A 161 -11.22 -14.91 -24.24
CA ASP A 161 -12.46 -14.28 -23.78
C ASP A 161 -12.25 -13.25 -22.65
N ILE A 162 -11.06 -13.20 -22.03
CA ILE A 162 -10.83 -12.31 -20.88
C ILE A 162 -10.85 -10.84 -21.30
N LYS A 163 -10.34 -10.50 -22.47
CA LYS A 163 -10.31 -9.13 -22.98
C LYS A 163 -11.71 -8.50 -22.98
N LYS A 164 -12.71 -9.25 -23.46
CA LYS A 164 -14.13 -8.80 -23.47
C LYS A 164 -14.66 -8.51 -22.07
N VAL A 165 -14.24 -9.32 -21.08
CA VAL A 165 -14.64 -9.12 -19.67
C VAL A 165 -13.95 -7.90 -19.09
N CYS A 166 -12.65 -7.71 -19.37
CA CYS A 166 -11.89 -6.55 -18.92
C CYS A 166 -12.48 -5.25 -19.46
N THR A 167 -12.75 -5.16 -20.77
CA THR A 167 -13.39 -3.98 -21.37
C THR A 167 -14.76 -3.68 -20.72
N LYS A 168 -15.63 -4.68 -20.58
CA LYS A 168 -16.93 -4.50 -19.91
C LYS A 168 -16.79 -4.14 -18.43
N THR A 169 -15.76 -4.66 -17.76
CA THR A 169 -15.49 -4.29 -16.36
C THR A 169 -15.12 -2.81 -16.27
N VAL A 170 -14.25 -2.30 -17.13
CA VAL A 170 -13.88 -0.89 -17.18
C VAL A 170 -15.09 -0.01 -17.51
N GLU A 171 -15.93 -0.43 -18.47
CA GLU A 171 -17.18 0.27 -18.82
C GLU A 171 -18.16 0.37 -17.64
N SER A 172 -18.20 -0.64 -16.77
CA SER A 172 -19.09 -0.71 -15.61
C SER A 172 -18.63 0.15 -14.42
N LEU A 173 -17.42 0.69 -14.42
CA LEU A 173 -16.91 1.56 -13.35
C LEU A 173 -17.69 2.88 -13.35
N GLU A 174 -18.09 3.38 -12.19
CA GLU A 174 -18.74 4.68 -12.07
C GLU A 174 -17.74 5.84 -11.99
N ASP A 175 -16.51 5.59 -11.53
CA ASP A 175 -15.47 6.62 -11.46
C ASP A 175 -14.95 6.97 -12.87
N ALA A 176 -15.32 8.17 -13.35
CA ALA A 176 -14.91 8.67 -14.67
C ALA A 176 -13.38 8.77 -14.81
N ARG A 177 -12.64 8.95 -13.70
CA ARG A 177 -11.17 9.01 -13.74
C ARG A 177 -10.59 7.66 -14.12
N LEU A 178 -11.16 6.57 -13.63
CA LEU A 178 -10.72 5.22 -13.95
C LEU A 178 -11.12 4.80 -15.37
N LYS A 179 -12.29 5.23 -15.84
CA LYS A 179 -12.72 4.99 -17.25
C LYS A 179 -11.79 5.64 -18.26
N ASN A 180 -11.18 6.76 -17.90
CA ASN A 180 -10.28 7.52 -18.77
C ASN A 180 -8.80 7.09 -18.66
N ILE A 181 -8.50 6.06 -17.87
CA ILE A 181 -7.15 5.48 -17.85
C ILE A 181 -6.93 4.73 -19.16
N ASN A 182 -5.97 5.20 -19.95
CA ASN A 182 -5.58 4.54 -21.18
C ASN A 182 -5.09 3.12 -20.86
N ASP A 183 -5.54 2.16 -21.66
CA ASP A 183 -5.08 0.77 -21.60
C ASP A 183 -5.38 0.00 -20.29
N LEU A 184 -6.27 0.49 -19.40
CA LEU A 184 -6.62 -0.22 -18.17
C LEU A 184 -7.18 -1.62 -18.45
N ASP A 185 -7.99 -1.79 -19.48
CA ASP A 185 -8.53 -3.07 -19.90
C ASP A 185 -7.44 -4.02 -20.44
N VAL A 186 -6.42 -3.47 -21.09
CA VAL A 186 -5.24 -4.24 -21.56
C VAL A 186 -4.42 -4.71 -20.34
N GLU A 187 -4.14 -3.82 -19.39
CA GLU A 187 -3.42 -4.18 -18.16
C GLU A 187 -4.18 -5.23 -17.33
N LEU A 188 -5.50 -5.10 -17.21
CA LEU A 188 -6.35 -6.09 -16.54
C LEU A 188 -6.33 -7.45 -17.27
N THR A 189 -6.21 -7.44 -18.60
CA THR A 189 -6.12 -8.68 -19.39
C THR A 189 -4.87 -9.48 -19.04
N GLY A 190 -3.74 -8.81 -18.82
CA GLY A 190 -2.49 -9.45 -18.41
C GLY A 190 -2.50 -9.99 -16.96
N CYS A 191 -3.47 -9.61 -16.16
CA CYS A 191 -3.62 -10.14 -14.79
C CYS A 191 -4.30 -11.53 -14.73
N TRP A 192 -4.63 -12.15 -15.88
CA TRP A 192 -5.21 -13.50 -15.89
C TRP A 192 -4.28 -14.51 -15.17
N PRO A 193 -4.80 -15.41 -14.31
CA PRO A 193 -6.20 -15.78 -14.08
C PRO A 193 -6.95 -15.05 -12.96
N LEU A 194 -6.47 -13.90 -12.48
CA LEU A 194 -7.31 -13.07 -11.64
C LEU A 194 -8.51 -12.54 -12.45
N HIS A 195 -9.71 -12.62 -11.90
CA HIS A 195 -10.86 -11.93 -12.47
C HIS A 195 -10.63 -10.41 -12.41
N PRO A 196 -10.97 -9.60 -13.44
CA PRO A 196 -10.74 -8.14 -13.41
C PRO A 196 -11.27 -7.46 -12.15
N MET A 197 -12.45 -7.86 -11.66
CA MET A 197 -13.00 -7.35 -10.41
C MET A 197 -12.12 -7.69 -9.19
N THR A 198 -11.54 -8.89 -9.14
CA THR A 198 -10.59 -9.27 -8.08
C THR A 198 -9.36 -8.40 -8.13
N THR A 199 -8.78 -8.20 -9.31
CA THR A 199 -7.60 -7.35 -9.52
C THR A 199 -7.85 -5.92 -9.01
N LEU A 200 -8.99 -5.34 -9.36
CA LEU A 200 -9.38 -4.00 -8.91
C LEU A 200 -9.59 -3.92 -7.39
N LEU A 201 -10.09 -4.97 -6.74
CA LEU A 201 -10.29 -4.99 -5.29
C LEU A 201 -8.97 -5.12 -4.50
N LEU A 202 -7.92 -5.70 -5.07
CA LEU A 202 -6.64 -5.88 -4.38
C LEU A 202 -5.98 -4.55 -3.96
N GLY A 203 -6.07 -3.52 -4.79
CA GLY A 203 -5.53 -2.19 -4.48
C GLY A 203 -6.14 -1.57 -3.21
N PRO A 204 -7.48 -1.40 -3.11
CA PRO A 204 -8.14 -0.90 -1.90
C PRO A 204 -7.89 -1.75 -0.66
N ILE A 205 -7.85 -3.08 -0.81
CA ILE A 205 -7.58 -4.01 0.31
C ILE A 205 -6.17 -3.79 0.84
N SER A 206 -5.18 -3.67 -0.04
CA SER A 206 -3.79 -3.45 0.38
C SER A 206 -3.58 -2.11 1.09
N LYS A 207 -4.28 -1.06 0.66
CA LYS A 207 -4.22 0.28 1.27
C LYS A 207 -4.80 0.34 2.69
N ARG A 208 -5.64 -0.61 3.08
CA ARG A 208 -6.25 -0.68 4.42
C ARG A 208 -5.34 -1.26 5.50
N GLY A 209 -4.11 -1.68 5.13
CA GLY A 209 -3.10 -2.09 6.11
C GLY A 209 -3.45 -3.31 6.95
N PHE A 210 -4.27 -4.24 6.42
CA PHE A 210 -4.64 -5.49 7.10
C PHE A 210 -3.44 -6.43 7.36
N SER A 211 -2.30 -6.15 6.77
CA SER A 211 -1.02 -6.77 7.11
C SER A 211 0.06 -5.68 7.18
N GLN A 212 1.07 -5.88 8.01
CA GLN A 212 2.10 -4.90 8.37
C GLN A 212 2.98 -4.40 7.21
N ASN A 213 2.66 -4.70 5.95
CA ASN A 213 3.45 -4.26 4.81
C ASN A 213 2.59 -4.10 3.56
N GLU A 214 2.99 -3.17 2.69
CA GLU A 214 2.64 -3.05 1.26
C GLU A 214 2.77 -4.37 0.47
N ARG A 215 3.28 -5.41 1.12
CA ARG A 215 3.37 -6.80 0.66
C ARG A 215 2.02 -7.52 0.61
N SER A 216 0.91 -6.90 1.05
CA SER A 216 -0.37 -7.59 1.12
C SER A 216 -0.83 -8.12 -0.24
N THR A 217 -0.68 -7.35 -1.33
CA THR A 217 -0.99 -7.80 -2.69
C THR A 217 -0.03 -8.89 -3.16
N PHE A 218 1.29 -8.67 -3.06
CA PHE A 218 2.28 -9.67 -3.45
C PHE A 218 2.32 -10.87 -2.49
N GLY A 219 2.08 -10.64 -1.20
CA GLY A 219 1.90 -11.69 -0.21
C GLY A 219 0.75 -12.61 -0.56
N PHE A 220 -0.39 -12.04 -0.98
CA PHE A 220 -1.53 -12.81 -1.49
C PHE A 220 -1.17 -13.58 -2.78
N LEU A 221 -0.53 -12.92 -3.77
CA LEU A 221 -0.15 -13.57 -5.04
C LEU A 221 0.81 -14.76 -4.82
N MET A 222 1.71 -14.66 -3.86
CA MET A 222 2.68 -15.72 -3.52
C MET A 222 2.16 -16.70 -2.46
N SER A 223 0.96 -16.50 -1.93
CA SER A 223 0.44 -17.31 -0.81
C SER A 223 0.06 -18.71 -1.26
N ASN A 224 0.72 -19.71 -0.63
CA ASN A 224 0.36 -21.12 -0.70
C ASN A 224 -0.63 -21.53 0.39
N GLN A 225 -1.09 -20.59 1.21
CA GLN A 225 -2.13 -20.82 2.22
C GLN A 225 -3.46 -21.17 1.55
N PRO A 226 -4.39 -21.84 2.25
CA PRO A 226 -5.72 -22.10 1.72
C PRO A 226 -6.35 -20.84 1.13
N TYR A 227 -6.94 -20.98 -0.05
CA TYR A 227 -7.53 -19.89 -0.83
C TYR A 227 -6.53 -18.82 -1.35
N GLY A 228 -5.22 -18.90 -1.05
CA GLY A 228 -4.21 -18.01 -1.62
C GLY A 228 -4.07 -18.20 -3.14
N PHE A 229 -3.56 -17.18 -3.84
CA PHE A 229 -3.51 -17.22 -5.29
C PHE A 229 -2.55 -18.29 -5.83
N SER A 230 -1.38 -18.47 -5.21
CA SER A 230 -0.44 -19.54 -5.58
C SER A 230 -1.04 -20.93 -5.35
N HIS A 231 -1.74 -21.14 -4.23
CA HIS A 231 -2.48 -22.38 -3.96
C HIS A 231 -3.58 -22.61 -5.02
N PHE A 232 -4.32 -21.57 -5.40
CA PHE A 232 -5.33 -21.65 -6.45
C PHE A 232 -4.72 -22.06 -7.79
N LEU A 233 -3.57 -21.52 -8.17
CA LEU A 233 -2.90 -21.87 -9.42
C LEU A 233 -2.54 -23.35 -9.52
N LEU A 234 -2.21 -23.98 -8.38
CA LEU A 234 -1.89 -25.42 -8.30
C LEU A 234 -3.14 -26.31 -8.38
N THR A 235 -4.29 -25.81 -7.96
CA THR A 235 -5.52 -26.61 -7.79
C THR A 235 -6.62 -26.28 -8.80
N ARG A 236 -6.49 -25.17 -9.55
CA ARG A 236 -7.53 -24.69 -10.47
C ARG A 236 -7.75 -25.65 -11.63
N LYS A 237 -8.99 -25.70 -12.11
CA LYS A 237 -9.32 -26.28 -13.41
C LYS A 237 -8.91 -25.32 -14.54
N ASN A 238 -8.68 -25.85 -15.76
CA ASN A 238 -8.38 -25.04 -16.93
C ASN A 238 -9.46 -23.95 -17.12
N ASN A 239 -8.99 -22.74 -17.43
CA ASN A 239 -9.84 -21.56 -17.70
C ASN A 239 -10.70 -21.06 -16.50
N GLN A 240 -10.43 -21.51 -15.28
CA GLN A 240 -11.10 -20.99 -14.09
C GLN A 240 -10.43 -19.69 -13.62
N PRO A 241 -11.19 -18.57 -13.51
CA PRO A 241 -10.67 -17.34 -12.93
C PRO A 241 -10.67 -17.41 -11.39
N TYR A 242 -9.77 -16.64 -10.77
CA TYR A 242 -9.83 -16.35 -9.34
C TYR A 242 -10.79 -15.19 -9.10
N THR A 243 -11.95 -15.48 -8.57
CA THR A 243 -13.09 -14.56 -8.43
C THR A 243 -13.12 -13.87 -7.05
N PRO A 244 -13.87 -12.77 -6.87
CA PRO A 244 -13.94 -12.06 -5.59
C PRO A 244 -14.47 -12.88 -4.41
N ASP A 245 -15.30 -13.90 -4.64
CA ASP A 245 -15.74 -14.83 -3.59
C ASP A 245 -14.59 -15.69 -3.05
N ALA A 246 -13.67 -16.13 -3.92
CA ALA A 246 -12.46 -16.82 -3.49
C ALA A 246 -11.53 -15.88 -2.69
N LEU A 247 -11.47 -14.59 -3.08
CA LEU A 247 -10.72 -13.60 -2.30
C LEU A 247 -11.34 -13.35 -0.93
N TRP A 248 -12.68 -13.37 -0.81
CA TRP A 248 -13.37 -13.37 0.48
C TRP A 248 -12.90 -14.51 1.36
N ASP A 249 -12.87 -15.74 0.83
CA ASP A 249 -12.45 -16.91 1.58
C ASP A 249 -10.99 -16.82 2.03
N TYR A 250 -10.10 -16.28 1.18
CA TYR A 250 -8.73 -15.99 1.58
C TYR A 250 -8.65 -14.98 2.74
N LEU A 251 -9.36 -13.88 2.66
CA LEU A 251 -9.36 -12.85 3.70
C LEU A 251 -9.97 -13.41 5.00
N LYS A 252 -11.05 -14.15 4.90
CA LYS A 252 -11.73 -14.78 6.04
C LYS A 252 -10.81 -15.75 6.77
N HIS A 253 -10.08 -16.58 6.03
CA HIS A 253 -9.25 -17.63 6.61
C HIS A 253 -7.91 -17.13 7.14
N ASN A 254 -7.29 -16.19 6.44
CA ASN A 254 -5.88 -15.80 6.69
C ASN A 254 -5.71 -14.41 7.32
N VAL A 255 -6.68 -13.51 7.18
CA VAL A 255 -6.51 -12.08 7.51
C VAL A 255 -7.59 -11.55 8.46
N GLU A 256 -8.66 -12.28 8.70
CA GLU A 256 -9.82 -11.84 9.49
C GLU A 256 -9.49 -11.22 10.86
N PRO A 257 -8.56 -11.79 11.67
CA PRO A 257 -8.24 -11.18 12.97
C PRO A 257 -7.77 -9.73 12.85
N THR A 258 -7.03 -9.41 11.79
CA THR A 258 -6.54 -8.05 11.52
C THR A 258 -7.64 -7.15 10.98
N ILE A 259 -8.54 -7.70 10.13
CA ILE A 259 -9.69 -6.94 9.61
C ILE A 259 -10.62 -6.52 10.74
N ILE A 260 -10.90 -7.40 11.71
CA ILE A 260 -11.82 -7.12 12.83
C ILE A 260 -11.35 -5.95 13.69
N VAL A 261 -10.04 -5.81 13.89
CA VAL A 261 -9.48 -4.69 14.70
C VAL A 261 -9.32 -3.39 13.90
N SER A 262 -9.57 -3.41 12.60
CA SER A 262 -9.50 -2.23 11.72
C SER A 262 -10.76 -1.35 11.83
N PRO A 263 -10.75 -0.10 11.33
CA PRO A 263 -11.94 0.75 11.28
C PRO A 263 -13.15 0.13 10.54
N ASP A 264 -12.92 -0.78 9.59
CA ASP A 264 -13.97 -1.48 8.86
C ASP A 264 -14.41 -2.79 9.51
N GLY A 265 -13.86 -3.14 10.67
CA GLY A 265 -14.08 -4.43 11.34
C GLY A 265 -15.56 -4.72 11.63
N HIS A 266 -16.35 -3.71 12.01
CA HIS A 266 -17.79 -3.89 12.25
C HIS A 266 -18.56 -4.25 10.97
N LYS A 267 -18.25 -3.61 9.82
CA LYS A 267 -18.88 -3.93 8.53
C LYS A 267 -18.51 -5.32 8.05
N TRP A 268 -17.25 -5.70 8.27
CA TRP A 268 -16.78 -7.05 7.98
C TRP A 268 -17.53 -8.11 8.82
N ALA A 269 -17.67 -7.86 10.13
CA ALA A 269 -18.38 -8.76 11.04
C ALA A 269 -19.85 -8.93 10.63
N GLU A 270 -20.56 -7.85 10.28
CA GLU A 270 -21.94 -7.91 9.78
C GLU A 270 -22.04 -8.72 8.48
N ALA A 271 -21.14 -8.50 7.53
CA ALA A 271 -21.10 -9.26 6.29
C ALA A 271 -20.79 -10.75 6.56
N SER A 272 -19.85 -11.05 7.47
CA SER A 272 -19.51 -12.42 7.87
C SER A 272 -20.68 -13.17 8.50
N VAL A 273 -21.47 -12.50 9.36
CA VAL A 273 -22.69 -13.08 9.94
C VAL A 273 -23.72 -13.35 8.87
N SER A 274 -23.88 -12.42 7.91
CA SER A 274 -24.83 -12.60 6.79
C SER A 274 -24.45 -13.78 5.90
N VAL A 275 -23.17 -13.91 5.54
CA VAL A 275 -22.64 -15.04 4.77
C VAL A 275 -22.88 -16.35 5.52
N LYS A 276 -22.53 -16.43 6.82
CA LYS A 276 -22.73 -17.62 7.63
C LYS A 276 -24.18 -18.08 7.68
N ARG A 277 -25.12 -17.13 7.80
CA ARG A 277 -26.55 -17.42 7.79
C ARG A 277 -27.02 -18.12 6.50
N ILE A 278 -26.38 -17.82 5.36
CA ILE A 278 -26.73 -18.44 4.07
C ILE A 278 -25.98 -19.76 3.88
N GLU A 279 -24.76 -19.90 4.39
CA GLU A 279 -24.02 -21.17 4.42
C GLU A 279 -24.84 -22.24 5.15
N ASP A 280 -25.51 -21.88 6.25
CA ASP A 280 -26.37 -22.79 7.03
C ASP A 280 -27.66 -23.23 6.26
N LYS A 281 -27.91 -22.68 5.06
CA LYS A 281 -29.04 -23.06 4.19
C LYS A 281 -28.63 -24.00 3.05
N ASP A 282 -27.38 -24.43 2.97
CA ASP A 282 -26.82 -25.26 1.89
C ASP A 282 -27.03 -24.65 0.48
N ALA A 283 -27.00 -23.32 0.38
CA ALA A 283 -27.26 -22.57 -0.84
C ALA A 283 -25.94 -22.01 -1.46
N ASP A 284 -25.04 -22.89 -1.90
CA ASP A 284 -23.69 -22.55 -2.34
C ASP A 284 -23.58 -21.37 -3.32
N VAL A 285 -24.48 -21.32 -4.31
CA VAL A 285 -24.44 -20.25 -5.32
C VAL A 285 -24.85 -18.91 -4.70
N HIS A 286 -25.85 -18.90 -3.81
CA HIS A 286 -26.26 -17.69 -3.08
C HIS A 286 -25.13 -17.19 -2.17
N VAL A 287 -24.40 -18.10 -1.52
CA VAL A 287 -23.22 -17.79 -0.70
C VAL A 287 -22.17 -17.08 -1.55
N LYS A 288 -21.82 -17.60 -2.73
CA LYS A 288 -20.85 -16.98 -3.63
C LYS A 288 -21.28 -15.58 -4.07
N VAL A 289 -22.53 -15.42 -4.49
CA VAL A 289 -23.08 -14.11 -4.89
C VAL A 289 -23.03 -13.14 -3.71
N LEU A 290 -23.42 -13.55 -2.51
CA LEU A 290 -23.38 -12.71 -1.32
C LEU A 290 -21.95 -12.31 -0.94
N LYS A 291 -20.98 -13.22 -1.01
CA LYS A 291 -19.55 -12.92 -0.81
C LYS A 291 -19.05 -11.84 -1.78
N VAL A 292 -19.42 -11.93 -3.06
CA VAL A 292 -19.06 -10.92 -4.06
C VAL A 292 -19.67 -9.57 -3.75
N ILE A 293 -20.97 -9.53 -3.40
CA ILE A 293 -21.66 -8.30 -3.01
C ILE A 293 -20.96 -7.67 -1.80
N ALA A 294 -20.63 -8.47 -0.79
CA ALA A 294 -19.93 -8.00 0.40
C ALA A 294 -18.53 -7.42 0.06
N MET A 295 -17.75 -8.09 -0.78
CA MET A 295 -16.43 -7.62 -1.22
C MET A 295 -16.50 -6.28 -1.95
N ILE A 296 -17.45 -6.13 -2.87
CA ILE A 296 -17.65 -4.87 -3.61
C ILE A 296 -18.09 -3.76 -2.66
N ASN A 297 -19.02 -4.01 -1.75
CA ASN A 297 -19.52 -3.01 -0.81
C ASN A 297 -18.46 -2.58 0.22
N LEU A 298 -17.60 -3.50 0.66
CA LEU A 298 -16.56 -3.21 1.63
C LEU A 298 -15.37 -2.46 0.99
N PHE A 299 -14.99 -2.85 -0.23
CA PHE A 299 -13.71 -2.44 -0.81
C PHE A 299 -13.82 -1.75 -2.18
N GLY A 300 -14.95 -1.86 -2.87
CA GLY A 300 -15.12 -1.39 -4.25
C GLY A 300 -15.37 0.12 -4.40
N GLN A 301 -15.84 0.79 -3.34
CA GLN A 301 -16.22 2.21 -3.39
C GLN A 301 -15.13 3.15 -3.94
N PRO A 302 -13.83 3.01 -3.57
CA PRO A 302 -12.80 3.90 -4.08
C PRO A 302 -12.65 3.88 -5.62
N TYR A 303 -13.17 2.86 -6.26
CA TYR A 303 -13.10 2.67 -7.72
C TYR A 303 -14.46 2.79 -8.41
N GLY A 304 -15.49 3.20 -7.68
CA GLY A 304 -16.86 3.26 -8.21
C GLY A 304 -17.37 1.88 -8.65
N LEU A 305 -16.89 0.82 -8.00
CA LEU A 305 -17.45 -0.52 -8.19
C LEU A 305 -18.77 -0.62 -7.40
N VAL A 306 -19.82 -0.96 -8.11
CA VAL A 306 -21.16 -1.15 -7.53
C VAL A 306 -21.62 -2.58 -7.78
N ALA A 307 -22.15 -3.22 -6.73
CA ALA A 307 -22.68 -4.57 -6.81
C ALA A 307 -24.07 -4.58 -7.48
N ASN A 308 -24.15 -4.11 -8.72
CA ASN A 308 -25.37 -4.14 -9.53
C ASN A 308 -25.46 -5.45 -10.35
N ARG A 309 -26.59 -5.64 -11.04
CA ARG A 309 -26.87 -6.83 -11.84
C ARG A 309 -25.83 -7.07 -12.92
N ASP A 310 -25.41 -6.02 -13.62
CA ASP A 310 -24.47 -6.10 -14.72
C ASP A 310 -23.08 -6.52 -14.22
N THR A 311 -22.61 -5.92 -13.12
CA THR A 311 -21.36 -6.28 -12.46
C THR A 311 -21.37 -7.74 -12.00
N LEU A 312 -22.45 -8.19 -11.35
CA LEU A 312 -22.57 -9.58 -10.90
C LEU A 312 -22.61 -10.54 -12.08
N LYS A 313 -23.26 -10.17 -13.18
CA LYS A 313 -23.32 -10.99 -14.41
C LYS A 313 -21.96 -11.12 -15.10
N LEU A 314 -21.08 -10.13 -14.99
CA LEU A 314 -19.69 -10.23 -15.48
C LEU A 314 -18.89 -11.28 -14.72
N ILE A 315 -19.15 -11.43 -13.42
CA ILE A 315 -18.44 -12.39 -12.55
C ILE A 315 -19.03 -13.80 -12.70
N PHE A 316 -20.36 -13.92 -12.70
CA PHE A 316 -21.10 -15.17 -12.79
C PHE A 316 -21.65 -15.40 -14.21
N LYS A 317 -20.76 -15.50 -15.19
CA LYS A 317 -21.12 -15.65 -16.61
C LYS A 317 -21.96 -16.89 -16.91
N GLU A 318 -21.71 -17.97 -16.17
CA GLU A 318 -22.38 -19.25 -16.28
C GLU A 318 -23.85 -19.20 -15.82
N LEU A 319 -24.24 -18.25 -14.96
CA LEU A 319 -25.61 -18.10 -14.51
C LEU A 319 -26.43 -17.34 -15.58
N SER A 320 -27.65 -17.78 -15.89
CA SER A 320 -28.58 -16.97 -16.68
C SER A 320 -29.01 -15.73 -15.89
N LEU A 321 -29.45 -14.67 -16.56
CA LEU A 321 -29.98 -13.48 -15.89
C LEU A 321 -31.13 -13.82 -14.96
N GLN A 322 -32.03 -14.69 -15.40
CA GLN A 322 -33.21 -15.12 -14.60
C GLN A 322 -32.77 -15.84 -13.31
N VAL A 323 -31.75 -16.70 -13.39
CA VAL A 323 -31.25 -17.41 -12.20
C VAL A 323 -30.59 -16.41 -11.24
N LEU A 324 -29.80 -15.47 -11.75
CA LEU A 324 -29.19 -14.43 -10.92
C LEU A 324 -30.23 -13.54 -10.23
N GLU A 325 -31.29 -13.16 -10.94
CA GLU A 325 -32.41 -12.39 -10.37
C GLU A 325 -33.14 -13.16 -9.27
N ASN A 326 -33.41 -14.43 -9.47
CA ASN A 326 -33.99 -15.29 -8.44
C ASN A 326 -33.13 -15.35 -7.19
N ILE A 327 -31.79 -15.54 -7.36
CA ILE A 327 -30.84 -15.53 -6.24
C ILE A 327 -30.89 -14.20 -5.48
N LEU A 328 -30.90 -13.08 -6.19
CA LEU A 328 -30.96 -11.77 -5.57
C LEU A 328 -32.28 -11.52 -4.83
N GLU A 329 -33.40 -12.01 -5.36
CA GLU A 329 -34.70 -11.91 -4.67
C GLU A 329 -34.73 -12.81 -3.43
N ASP A 330 -34.19 -14.03 -3.50
CA ASP A 330 -34.06 -14.91 -2.34
C ASP A 330 -33.22 -14.26 -1.23
N LEU A 331 -32.05 -13.69 -1.57
CA LEU A 331 -31.19 -12.98 -0.62
C LEU A 331 -31.89 -11.79 0.03
N LYS A 332 -32.74 -11.09 -0.71
CA LYS A 332 -33.57 -10.00 -0.20
C LYS A 332 -34.67 -10.52 0.73
N VAL A 333 -35.38 -11.57 0.34
CA VAL A 333 -36.40 -12.23 1.18
C VAL A 333 -35.78 -12.73 2.49
N TRP A 334 -34.55 -13.24 2.44
CA TRP A 334 -33.80 -13.65 3.63
C TRP A 334 -33.20 -12.47 4.43
N SER A 335 -33.47 -11.24 4.01
CA SER A 335 -33.05 -10.00 4.69
C SER A 335 -31.53 -9.89 4.91
N VAL A 336 -30.73 -10.38 3.95
CA VAL A 336 -29.28 -10.26 3.98
C VAL A 336 -28.75 -9.19 3.01
N ILE A 337 -29.56 -8.78 2.05
CA ILE A 337 -29.27 -7.63 1.17
C ILE A 337 -30.46 -6.67 1.10
N VAL A 338 -30.16 -5.40 0.82
CA VAL A 338 -31.15 -4.35 0.56
C VAL A 338 -30.75 -3.60 -0.72
N TYR A 339 -31.69 -3.42 -1.63
CA TYR A 339 -31.46 -2.55 -2.78
C TYR A 339 -31.58 -1.09 -2.37
N LYS A 340 -30.53 -0.32 -2.59
CA LYS A 340 -30.64 1.15 -2.62
C LYS A 340 -31.14 1.55 -4.00
N LYS A 341 -32.25 2.30 -4.03
CA LYS A 341 -32.74 2.94 -5.25
C LYS A 341 -31.85 4.07 -5.68
#